data_e5656745c17efcf3c2a57813c015783c
#
_entry.id   e5656745c17efcf3c2a57813c015783c
#
_cell.length_a   1.000
_cell.length_b   1.000
_cell.length_c   1.000
_cell.angle_alpha   90.00
_cell.angle_beta   90.00
_cell.angle_gamma   90.00
#
_symmetry.space_group_name_H-M   'P 1'
#
loop_
_entity.id
_entity.type
_entity.pdbx_description
1 polymer ?
#
loop_
_entity_poly.entity_id
_entity_poly.type
_entity_poly.pdbx_seq_one_letter_code
_entity_poly.pdbx_strand_id
1 'polypeptide(L)'
;MDKQIYYFSGTHWDREWYQTFQGFRYRLVKMMDGLLDTMEQDKDFGVFHLDGQTIVLEDYAEIEPERAEKLKKYIAENRIKIGPWYVMPDEFLLSGESLIRNLMIGHRLAKKWGADK
;
A
#
# COMPACT_ATOMS: atom_id res chain seq x y z
N MET A 1 -25.00 -0.11 26.35
CA MET A 1 -24.41 -0.56 25.07
C MET A 1 -22.89 -0.52 25.23
N ASP A 2 -22.25 -1.64 25.13
CA ASP A 2 -20.79 -1.69 25.17
C ASP A 2 -20.24 -1.10 23.86
N LYS A 3 -19.36 -0.11 23.99
CA LYS A 3 -18.72 0.52 22.84
C LYS A 3 -17.47 -0.31 22.50
N GLN A 4 -17.33 -0.66 21.21
CA GLN A 4 -16.17 -1.38 20.71
C GLN A 4 -15.33 -0.41 19.84
N ILE A 5 -14.03 -0.36 20.10
CA ILE A 5 -13.08 0.48 19.35
C ILE A 5 -12.14 -0.46 18.60
N TYR A 6 -12.02 -0.23 17.29
CA TYR A 6 -11.06 -0.93 16.45
C TYR A 6 -9.92 0.03 16.10
N TYR A 7 -8.68 -0.40 16.37
CA TYR A 7 -7.48 0.34 16.01
C TYR A 7 -6.71 -0.43 14.93
N PHE A 8 -6.29 0.27 13.89
CA PHE A 8 -5.40 -0.28 12.86
C PHE A 8 -4.37 0.76 12.45
N SER A 9 -3.14 0.30 12.21
CA SER A 9 -2.04 1.14 11.73
C SER A 9 -2.09 1.27 10.21
N GLY A 10 -1.74 2.43 9.71
CA GLY A 10 -1.70 2.67 8.27
C GLY A 10 -0.95 3.95 7.94
N THR A 11 -0.73 4.17 6.67
CA THR A 11 -0.20 5.42 6.12
C THR A 11 -1.25 6.11 5.26
N HIS A 12 -1.16 7.41 5.11
CA HIS A 12 -1.73 8.17 3.99
C HIS A 12 -0.57 8.53 3.06
N TRP A 13 -0.67 8.16 1.79
CA TRP A 13 0.46 8.29 0.88
C TRP A 13 0.11 9.12 -0.35
N ASP A 14 0.63 10.36 -0.38
CA ASP A 14 0.65 11.19 -1.56
C ASP A 14 1.89 10.85 -2.39
N ARG A 15 1.69 10.50 -3.66
CA ARG A 15 2.78 10.08 -4.55
C ARG A 15 3.62 11.27 -5.04
N GLU A 16 2.99 12.42 -5.11
CA GLU A 16 3.62 13.71 -5.44
C GLU A 16 2.75 14.84 -4.85
N TRP A 17 3.37 15.79 -4.18
CA TRP A 17 2.67 16.95 -3.62
C TRP A 17 3.66 18.11 -3.33
N TYR A 18 4.08 18.33 -2.07
CA TYR A 18 5.01 19.38 -1.66
C TYR A 18 6.49 19.03 -1.93
N GLN A 19 6.77 17.86 -2.41
CA GLN A 19 8.06 17.41 -2.94
C GLN A 19 7.85 16.75 -4.29
N THR A 20 8.95 16.59 -5.03
CA THR A 20 8.93 15.88 -6.30
C THR A 20 8.58 14.41 -6.11
N PHE A 21 8.12 13.76 -7.17
CA PHE A 21 7.89 12.32 -7.21
C PHE A 21 9.07 11.51 -6.66
N GLN A 22 10.31 11.83 -7.07
CA GLN A 22 11.50 11.11 -6.57
C GLN A 22 11.75 11.37 -5.07
N GLY A 23 11.44 12.56 -4.58
CA GLY A 23 11.51 12.86 -3.16
C GLY A 23 10.54 12.01 -2.33
N PHE A 24 9.31 11.81 -2.82
CA PHE A 24 8.34 10.91 -2.20
C PHE A 24 8.75 9.44 -2.33
N ARG A 25 9.29 9.00 -3.47
CA ARG A 25 9.81 7.62 -3.62
C ARG A 25 10.91 7.30 -2.62
N TYR A 26 11.84 8.22 -2.38
CA TYR A 26 12.87 8.05 -1.36
C TYR A 26 12.28 7.84 0.05
N ARG A 27 11.25 8.61 0.40
CA ARG A 27 10.53 8.45 1.67
C ARG A 27 9.75 7.15 1.73
N LEU A 28 9.15 6.73 0.59
CA LEU A 28 8.45 5.45 0.48
C LEU A 28 9.38 4.29 0.81
N VAL A 29 10.58 4.26 0.20
CA VAL A 29 11.57 3.22 0.47
C VAL A 29 11.89 3.16 1.96
N LYS A 30 12.20 4.28 2.58
CA LYS A 30 12.48 4.34 4.02
C LYS A 30 11.33 3.83 4.89
N MET A 31 10.11 4.23 4.57
CA MET A 31 8.92 3.79 5.31
C MET A 31 8.70 2.29 5.15
N MET A 32 8.79 1.79 3.92
CA MET A 32 8.59 0.37 3.62
C MET A 32 9.67 -0.50 4.25
N ASP A 33 10.93 -0.08 4.19
CA ASP A 33 12.04 -0.78 4.85
C ASP A 33 11.81 -0.88 6.37
N GLY A 34 11.48 0.23 6.99
CA GLY A 34 11.17 0.26 8.42
C GLY A 34 9.97 -0.60 8.79
N LEU A 35 8.92 -0.61 7.97
CA LEU A 35 7.74 -1.45 8.15
C LEU A 35 8.10 -2.94 8.08
N LEU A 36 8.83 -3.35 7.04
CA LEU A 36 9.24 -4.75 6.85
C LEU A 36 10.16 -5.23 7.98
N ASP A 37 11.06 -4.38 8.45
CA ASP A 37 11.96 -4.68 9.58
C ASP A 37 11.17 -4.78 10.89
N THR A 38 10.23 -3.89 11.14
CA THR A 38 9.34 -3.95 12.31
C THR A 38 8.52 -5.25 12.31
N MET A 39 7.91 -5.62 11.19
CA MET A 39 7.14 -6.85 11.06
C MET A 39 7.98 -8.12 11.25
N GLU A 40 9.26 -8.07 10.93
CA GLU A 40 10.18 -9.18 11.12
C GLU A 40 10.58 -9.33 12.59
N GLN A 41 10.86 -8.22 13.28
CA GLN A 41 11.33 -8.18 14.65
C GLN A 41 10.19 -8.37 15.66
N ASP A 42 9.03 -7.81 15.37
CA ASP A 42 7.85 -7.85 16.24
C ASP A 42 6.73 -8.69 15.60
N LYS A 43 6.52 -9.88 16.14
CA LYS A 43 5.46 -10.80 15.68
C LYS A 43 4.06 -10.38 16.13
N ASP A 44 3.99 -9.55 17.16
CA ASP A 44 2.72 -9.02 17.69
C ASP A 44 2.29 -7.74 16.96
N PHE A 45 3.19 -7.13 16.18
CA PHE A 45 2.80 -6.05 15.26
C PHE A 45 1.78 -6.58 14.23
N GLY A 46 0.52 -6.22 14.43
CA GLY A 46 -0.60 -6.84 13.73
C GLY A 46 -0.68 -6.54 12.22
N VAL A 47 -1.61 -5.66 11.83
CA VAL A 47 -1.89 -5.34 10.43
C VAL A 47 -1.52 -3.90 10.13
N PHE A 48 -0.92 -3.67 8.96
CA PHE A 48 -0.64 -2.34 8.43
C PHE A 48 -1.37 -2.11 7.11
N HIS A 49 -1.96 -0.93 6.93
CA HIS A 49 -2.71 -0.56 5.74
C HIS A 49 -1.92 0.43 4.87
N LEU A 50 -1.69 0.07 3.60
CA LEU A 50 -1.00 0.92 2.61
C LEU A 50 -2.00 1.79 1.85
N ASP A 51 -2.72 2.66 2.56
CA ASP A 51 -3.58 3.71 2.01
C ASP A 51 -4.58 3.28 0.91
N GLY A 52 -4.90 1.99 0.82
CA GLY A 52 -5.84 1.48 -0.18
C GLY A 52 -5.36 1.56 -1.63
N GLN A 53 -4.08 1.80 -1.90
CA GLN A 53 -3.52 1.90 -3.25
C GLN A 53 -2.42 0.88 -3.51
N THR A 54 -2.23 0.51 -4.78
CA THR A 54 -1.27 -0.53 -5.18
C THR A 54 -0.03 0.01 -5.89
N ILE A 55 -0.07 1.24 -6.40
CA ILE A 55 1.07 1.85 -7.11
C ILE A 55 2.34 1.90 -6.26
N VAL A 56 2.20 2.08 -4.95
CA VAL A 56 3.32 2.12 -4.00
C VAL A 56 4.14 0.83 -4.00
N LEU A 57 3.52 -0.30 -4.37
CA LEU A 57 4.21 -1.59 -4.48
C LEU A 57 5.14 -1.62 -5.70
N GLU A 58 4.69 -1.06 -6.82
CA GLU A 58 5.50 -0.95 -8.03
C GLU A 58 6.65 0.03 -7.81
N ASP A 59 6.36 1.20 -7.22
CA ASP A 59 7.37 2.20 -6.89
C ASP A 59 8.47 1.64 -5.95
N TYR A 60 8.07 0.84 -4.96
CA TYR A 60 9.02 0.21 -4.04
C TYR A 60 9.82 -0.90 -4.72
N ALA A 61 9.16 -1.83 -5.42
CA ALA A 61 9.81 -2.98 -6.03
C ALA A 61 10.76 -2.60 -7.17
N GLU A 62 10.55 -1.47 -7.83
CA GLU A 62 11.47 -0.94 -8.83
C GLU A 62 12.83 -0.55 -8.21
N ILE A 63 12.83 -0.05 -6.96
CA ILE A 63 14.02 0.42 -6.27
C ILE A 63 14.64 -0.69 -5.42
N GLU A 64 13.83 -1.47 -4.73
CA GLU A 64 14.23 -2.52 -3.79
C GLU A 64 13.69 -3.90 -4.20
N PRO A 65 14.09 -4.41 -5.38
CA PRO A 65 13.57 -5.68 -5.91
C PRO A 65 13.89 -6.88 -5.00
N GLU A 66 15.00 -6.84 -4.27
CA GLU A 66 15.40 -7.92 -3.35
C GLU A 66 14.47 -8.04 -2.15
N ARG A 67 13.85 -6.93 -1.73
CA ARG A 67 12.91 -6.90 -0.61
C ARG A 67 11.44 -7.10 -1.05
N ALA A 68 11.17 -7.07 -2.35
CA ALA A 68 9.82 -7.21 -2.90
C ALA A 68 9.16 -8.55 -2.52
N GLU A 69 9.93 -9.65 -2.46
CA GLU A 69 9.41 -10.96 -2.06
C GLU A 69 8.98 -10.99 -0.58
N LYS A 70 9.71 -10.30 0.31
CA LYS A 70 9.32 -10.16 1.71
C LYS A 70 7.99 -9.36 1.82
N LEU A 71 7.86 -8.28 1.07
CA LEU A 71 6.63 -7.49 1.01
C LEU A 71 5.46 -8.35 0.54
N LYS A 72 5.62 -9.09 -0.54
CA LYS A 72 4.63 -10.01 -1.11
C LYS A 72 4.18 -11.08 -0.10
N LYS A 73 5.14 -11.63 0.66
CA LYS A 73 4.85 -12.57 1.73
C LYS A 73 3.89 -11.96 2.76
N TYR A 74 4.17 -10.77 3.28
CA TYR A 74 3.31 -10.14 4.29
C TYR A 74 1.93 -9.73 3.74
N ILE A 75 1.84 -9.42 2.45
CA ILE A 75 0.55 -9.20 1.78
C ILE A 75 -0.25 -10.51 1.74
N ALA A 76 0.35 -11.62 1.31
CA ALA A 76 -0.30 -12.93 1.26
C ALA A 76 -0.71 -13.44 2.66
N GLU A 77 0.07 -13.12 3.69
CA GLU A 77 -0.25 -13.41 5.09
C GLU A 77 -1.32 -12.47 5.68
N ASN A 78 -1.86 -11.55 4.89
CA ASN A 78 -2.83 -10.54 5.33
C ASN A 78 -2.32 -9.58 6.41
N ARG A 79 -1.01 -9.48 6.61
CA ARG A 79 -0.38 -8.53 7.54
C ARG A 79 -0.19 -7.15 6.91
N ILE A 80 -0.07 -7.05 5.60
CA ILE A 80 -0.09 -5.78 4.86
C ILE A 80 -1.33 -5.76 3.97
N LYS A 81 -2.18 -4.75 4.15
CA LYS A 81 -3.39 -4.53 3.36
C LYS A 81 -3.13 -3.53 2.25
N ILE A 82 -3.58 -3.86 1.04
CA ILE A 82 -3.38 -3.08 -0.19
C ILE A 82 -4.68 -2.96 -0.97
N GLY A 83 -4.73 -2.02 -1.92
CA GLY A 83 -5.88 -1.86 -2.81
C GLY A 83 -7.16 -1.38 -2.09
N PRO A 84 -8.27 -1.24 -2.84
CA PRO A 84 -8.50 -1.72 -4.21
C PRO A 84 -8.01 -0.80 -5.34
N TRP A 85 -7.62 0.42 -5.03
CA TRP A 85 -7.20 1.40 -6.02
C TRP A 85 -5.81 1.10 -6.61
N TYR A 86 -5.60 1.51 -7.85
CA TYR A 86 -4.24 1.63 -8.39
C TYR A 86 -3.53 2.82 -7.77
N VAL A 87 -4.12 4.01 -7.91
CA VAL A 87 -3.72 5.24 -7.23
C VAL A 87 -4.95 5.78 -6.50
N MET A 88 -4.78 6.27 -5.27
CA MET A 88 -5.86 6.88 -4.52
C MET A 88 -6.43 8.07 -5.31
N PRO A 89 -7.71 8.03 -5.71
CA PRO A 89 -8.28 9.08 -6.54
C PRO A 89 -8.87 10.22 -5.70
N ASP A 90 -8.84 11.42 -6.22
CA ASP A 90 -9.81 12.45 -5.87
C ASP A 90 -11.06 12.25 -6.75
N GLU A 91 -12.05 11.54 -6.21
CA GLU A 91 -13.19 11.03 -6.96
C GLU A 91 -14.02 12.13 -7.64
N PHE A 92 -14.08 13.32 -7.04
CA PHE A 92 -14.84 14.45 -7.58
C PHE A 92 -14.18 15.12 -8.79
N LEU A 93 -12.88 14.90 -9.01
CA LEU A 93 -12.11 15.50 -10.09
C LEU A 93 -11.94 14.57 -11.29
N LEU A 94 -12.36 13.32 -11.18
CA LEU A 94 -12.14 12.29 -12.20
C LEU A 94 -13.43 11.90 -12.93
N SER A 95 -13.27 11.46 -14.18
CA SER A 95 -14.37 10.84 -14.93
C SER A 95 -14.68 9.45 -14.37
N GLY A 96 -15.92 8.98 -14.52
CA GLY A 96 -16.31 7.63 -14.14
C GLY A 96 -15.49 6.55 -14.86
N GLU A 97 -15.12 6.77 -16.12
CA GLU A 97 -14.24 5.86 -16.88
C GLU A 97 -12.85 5.76 -16.24
N SER A 98 -12.27 6.87 -15.79
CA SER A 98 -10.97 6.88 -15.10
C SER A 98 -11.04 6.12 -13.77
N LEU A 99 -12.11 6.27 -13.00
CA LEU A 99 -12.32 5.55 -11.74
C LEU A 99 -12.42 4.04 -11.99
N ILE A 100 -13.19 3.61 -12.99
CA ILE A 100 -13.34 2.19 -13.33
C ILE A 100 -11.98 1.60 -13.72
N ARG A 101 -11.22 2.28 -14.58
CA ARG A 101 -9.88 1.80 -14.99
C ARG A 101 -8.90 1.75 -13.83
N ASN A 102 -8.92 2.74 -12.97
CA ASN A 102 -8.11 2.77 -11.75
C ASN A 102 -8.39 1.55 -10.88
N LEU A 103 -9.65 1.25 -10.58
CA LEU A 103 -10.06 0.05 -9.85
C LEU A 103 -9.64 -1.24 -10.55
N MET A 104 -9.85 -1.35 -11.87
CA MET A 104 -9.47 -2.54 -12.63
C MET A 104 -7.96 -2.84 -12.56
N ILE A 105 -7.13 -1.80 -12.65
CA ILE A 105 -5.67 -1.94 -12.54
C ILE A 105 -5.30 -2.30 -11.10
N GLY A 106 -5.86 -1.61 -10.12
CA GLY A 106 -5.62 -1.86 -8.70
C GLY A 106 -5.93 -3.30 -8.30
N HIS A 107 -7.09 -3.82 -8.69
CA HIS A 107 -7.47 -5.21 -8.44
C HIS A 107 -6.51 -6.22 -9.11
N ARG A 108 -6.09 -5.97 -10.35
CA ARG A 108 -5.12 -6.85 -11.04
C ARG A 108 -3.78 -6.89 -10.30
N LEU A 109 -3.30 -5.71 -9.88
CA LEU A 109 -2.06 -5.61 -9.12
C LEU A 109 -2.19 -6.26 -7.75
N ALA A 110 -3.24 -5.97 -7.00
CA ALA A 110 -3.48 -6.59 -5.71
C ALA A 110 -3.42 -8.13 -5.82
N LYS A 111 -4.08 -8.71 -6.82
CA LYS A 111 -4.01 -10.15 -7.09
C LYS A 111 -2.60 -10.61 -7.44
N LYS A 112 -1.87 -9.87 -8.28
CA LYS A 112 -0.47 -10.19 -8.63
C LYS A 112 0.44 -10.20 -7.40
N TRP A 113 0.15 -9.35 -6.42
CA TRP A 113 0.89 -9.24 -5.17
C TRP A 113 0.42 -10.22 -4.09
N GLY A 114 -0.59 -11.04 -4.37
CA GLY A 114 -1.04 -12.12 -3.47
C GLY A 114 -2.13 -11.70 -2.49
N ALA A 115 -2.78 -10.57 -2.70
CA ALA A 115 -3.95 -10.22 -1.90
C ALA A 115 -5.17 -11.06 -2.31
N ASP A 116 -5.80 -11.67 -1.32
CA ASP A 116 -6.95 -12.58 -1.50
C ASP A 116 -8.29 -11.84 -1.56
N LYS A 117 -8.52 -10.81 -2.18
CA LYS A 117 -9.75 -10.00 -2.35
C LYS A 117 -9.54 -8.54 -1.97
#